data_c8d07875cd402b7e171fc7b7aa087672
#
_entry.id   c8d07875cd402b7e171fc7b7aa087672
#
_cell.length_a   1.000
_cell.length_b   1.000
_cell.length_c   1.000
_cell.angle_alpha   90.00
_cell.angle_beta   90.00
_cell.angle_gamma   90.00
#
_symmetry.space_group_name_H-M   'P 1'
#
loop_
_entity.id
_entity.type
_entity.pdbx_description
1 polymer ?
#
loop_
_entity_poly.entity_id
_entity_poly.type
_entity_poly.pdbx_seq_one_letter_code
_entity_poly.pdbx_strand_id
1 'polypeptide(L)'
;MPWGYEVQVPESFNSGLAGRKSKRPVSSWAAMGVTRIDGRPLSGEYQGAILLPAGKAGPAFLVTKNFDALYSYNAAESYGLAIAVLSDRMRGGPGVQAAWPTDDPPLSRAQRRELQQLLAARGYDVGEPDGKVGQKTRDAIKTIESQIGMRQTGRPGGKVLQALKGR
;
A
#
# COMPACT_ATOMS: atom_id res chain seq x y z
N MET A 1 20.82 5.92 10.89
CA MET A 1 19.80 4.88 10.53
C MET A 1 19.12 5.33 9.25
N PRO A 2 19.01 4.47 8.21
CA PRO A 2 18.31 4.83 6.98
C PRO A 2 16.81 5.05 7.23
N TRP A 3 16.10 5.67 6.29
CA TRP A 3 14.64 5.79 6.36
C TRP A 3 13.93 4.43 6.30
N GLY A 4 14.53 3.51 5.61
CA GLY A 4 14.06 2.17 5.34
C GLY A 4 14.72 1.60 4.09
N TYR A 5 14.16 0.55 3.55
CA TYR A 5 14.58 -0.09 2.31
C TYR A 5 13.50 -1.07 1.81
N GLU A 6 13.61 -1.45 0.57
CA GLU A 6 12.72 -2.43 -0.06
C GLU A 6 12.97 -3.83 0.48
N VAL A 7 11.89 -4.58 0.70
CA VAL A 7 11.91 -5.95 1.24
C VAL A 7 11.01 -6.87 0.43
N GLN A 8 11.23 -8.16 0.58
CA GLN A 8 10.30 -9.20 0.13
C GLN A 8 9.51 -9.71 1.33
N VAL A 9 8.21 -9.84 1.18
CA VAL A 9 7.35 -10.50 2.15
C VAL A 9 6.91 -11.86 1.61
N PRO A 10 6.89 -12.92 2.45
CA PRO A 10 6.44 -14.24 1.99
C PRO A 10 4.95 -14.20 1.64
N GLU A 11 4.50 -15.16 0.85
CA GLU A 11 3.10 -15.26 0.46
C GLU A 11 2.16 -15.45 1.66
N SER A 12 2.64 -16.15 2.69
CA SER A 12 1.95 -16.35 3.97
C SER A 12 1.87 -15.09 4.84
N PHE A 13 2.51 -13.97 4.45
CA PHE A 13 2.55 -12.76 5.27
C PHE A 13 1.15 -12.21 5.55
N ASN A 14 0.85 -11.97 6.82
CA ASN A 14 -0.41 -11.35 7.23
C ASN A 14 -0.36 -9.83 6.99
N SER A 15 -1.07 -9.34 5.98
CA SER A 15 -1.14 -7.91 5.64
C SER A 15 -1.71 -7.04 6.75
N GLY A 16 -2.47 -7.60 7.69
CA GLY A 16 -2.98 -6.89 8.86
C GLY A 16 -1.88 -6.44 9.83
N LEU A 17 -0.67 -6.98 9.71
CA LEU A 17 0.50 -6.56 10.48
C LEU A 17 1.23 -5.37 9.84
N ALA A 18 0.92 -5.04 8.58
CA ALA A 18 1.52 -3.91 7.88
C ALA A 18 0.93 -2.58 8.36
N GLY A 19 1.71 -1.52 8.21
CA GLY A 19 1.31 -0.16 8.55
C GLY A 19 2.40 0.55 9.35
N ARG A 20 2.62 1.82 9.06
CA ARG A 20 3.69 2.66 9.62
C ARG A 20 3.77 2.64 11.16
N LYS A 21 2.63 2.53 11.83
CA LYS A 21 2.55 2.52 13.30
C LYS A 21 2.87 1.15 13.92
N SER A 22 2.84 0.07 13.12
CA SER A 22 3.04 -1.31 13.57
C SER A 22 4.53 -1.70 13.64
N LYS A 23 5.35 -0.86 14.31
CA LYS A 23 6.78 -1.10 14.43
C LYS A 23 7.08 -2.31 15.34
N ARG A 24 7.99 -3.16 14.87
CA ARG A 24 8.48 -4.34 15.59
C ARG A 24 10.01 -4.46 15.42
N PRO A 25 10.69 -5.20 16.29
CA PRO A 25 12.08 -5.54 16.07
C PRO A 25 12.29 -6.16 14.69
N VAL A 26 13.36 -5.79 14.01
CA VAL A 26 13.71 -6.34 12.68
C VAL A 26 13.84 -7.86 12.72
N SER A 27 14.34 -8.42 13.83
CA SER A 27 14.40 -9.86 14.05
C SER A 27 13.03 -10.55 14.02
N SER A 28 11.98 -9.86 14.49
CA SER A 28 10.61 -10.40 14.43
C SER A 28 10.11 -10.52 12.99
N TRP A 29 10.42 -9.52 12.14
CA TRP A 29 10.10 -9.58 10.72
C TRP A 29 10.88 -10.67 9.98
N ALA A 30 12.18 -10.82 10.31
CA ALA A 30 13.02 -11.90 9.79
C ALA A 30 12.46 -13.28 10.15
N ALA A 31 12.02 -13.47 11.38
CA ALA A 31 11.39 -14.73 11.84
C ALA A 31 10.07 -15.02 11.11
N MET A 32 9.39 -14.01 10.59
CA MET A 32 8.19 -14.16 9.74
C MET A 32 8.52 -14.39 8.26
N GLY A 33 9.80 -14.56 7.90
CA GLY A 33 10.24 -14.82 6.54
C GLY A 33 10.42 -13.58 5.67
N VAL A 34 10.40 -12.38 6.25
CA VAL A 34 10.70 -11.14 5.50
C VAL A 34 12.21 -11.06 5.26
N THR A 35 12.59 -10.78 4.02
CA THR A 35 13.99 -10.63 3.61
C THR A 35 14.22 -9.28 2.94
N ARG A 36 15.47 -8.90 2.70
CA ARG A 36 15.79 -7.81 1.79
C ARG A 36 15.35 -8.16 0.38
N ILE A 37 15.16 -7.15 -0.48
CA ILE A 37 14.74 -7.37 -1.88
C ILE A 37 15.73 -8.24 -2.65
N ASP A 38 17.00 -8.26 -2.28
CA ASP A 38 18.04 -9.12 -2.85
C ASP A 38 18.12 -10.52 -2.22
N GLY A 39 17.17 -10.89 -1.37
CA GLY A 39 17.09 -12.18 -0.69
C GLY A 39 17.95 -12.30 0.57
N ARG A 40 18.79 -11.33 0.90
CA ARG A 40 19.58 -11.36 2.14
C ARG A 40 18.69 -11.26 3.38
N PRO A 41 19.08 -11.90 4.49
CA PRO A 41 18.31 -11.78 5.73
C PRO A 41 18.30 -10.35 6.25
N LEU A 42 17.23 -9.99 6.93
CA LEU A 42 17.18 -8.75 7.69
C LEU A 42 18.14 -8.82 8.87
N SER A 43 18.85 -7.74 9.15
CA SER A 43 19.82 -7.65 10.25
C SER A 43 19.77 -6.27 10.91
N GLY A 44 20.15 -6.22 12.17
CA GLY A 44 20.27 -5.01 12.97
C GLY A 44 19.31 -4.97 14.16
N GLU A 45 19.72 -4.23 15.19
CA GLU A 45 18.98 -4.07 16.47
C GLU A 45 18.16 -2.78 16.44
N TYR A 46 17.15 -2.71 15.58
CA TYR A 46 16.24 -1.58 15.48
C TYR A 46 14.81 -2.04 15.19
N GLN A 47 13.88 -1.12 15.34
CA GLN A 47 12.49 -1.37 15.02
C GLN A 47 12.13 -0.79 13.65
N GLY A 48 11.31 -1.52 12.93
CA GLY A 48 10.74 -1.09 11.65
C GLY A 48 9.31 -1.57 11.48
N ALA A 49 8.61 -0.96 10.56
CA ALA A 49 7.26 -1.34 10.15
C ALA A 49 7.27 -1.74 8.68
N ILE A 50 6.40 -2.68 8.31
CA ILE A 50 6.23 -3.04 6.90
C ILE A 50 5.15 -2.17 6.27
N LEU A 51 5.47 -1.53 5.14
CA LEU A 51 4.50 -0.83 4.29
C LEU A 51 4.24 -1.63 3.02
N LEU A 52 2.99 -1.71 2.63
CA LEU A 52 2.52 -2.37 1.40
C LEU A 52 1.69 -1.38 0.57
N PRO A 53 2.31 -0.38 -0.08
CA PRO A 53 1.59 0.72 -0.75
C PRO A 53 0.65 0.26 -1.85
N ALA A 54 0.93 -0.88 -2.47
CA ALA A 54 0.10 -1.51 -3.50
C ALA A 54 -0.39 -2.91 -3.10
N GLY A 55 -0.46 -3.19 -1.79
CA GLY A 55 -0.79 -4.52 -1.28
C GLY A 55 0.37 -5.51 -1.46
N LYS A 56 0.11 -6.79 -1.19
CA LYS A 56 1.13 -7.85 -1.25
C LYS A 56 1.66 -8.13 -2.67
N ALA A 57 0.91 -7.78 -3.70
CA ALA A 57 1.30 -7.99 -5.09
C ALA A 57 2.28 -6.92 -5.61
N GLY A 58 2.51 -5.87 -4.85
CA GLY A 58 3.42 -4.79 -5.19
C GLY A 58 4.64 -4.71 -4.28
N PRO A 59 5.44 -3.66 -4.44
CA PRO A 59 6.61 -3.42 -3.59
C PRO A 59 6.25 -3.36 -2.11
N ALA A 60 7.13 -3.93 -1.29
CA ALA A 60 7.07 -3.86 0.17
C ALA A 60 8.28 -3.11 0.71
N PHE A 61 8.10 -2.34 1.75
CA PHE A 61 9.17 -1.55 2.37
C PHE A 61 9.21 -1.79 3.86
N LEU A 62 10.40 -2.01 4.41
CA LEU A 62 10.64 -1.89 5.84
C LEU A 62 11.04 -0.44 6.11
N VAL A 63 10.23 0.27 6.89
CA VAL A 63 10.45 1.68 7.24
C VAL A 63 10.82 1.83 8.71
N THR A 64 11.74 2.74 8.99
CA THR A 64 12.26 3.00 10.34
C THR A 64 11.65 4.27 10.94
N LYS A 65 12.12 4.66 12.12
CA LYS A 65 11.76 5.92 12.75
C LYS A 65 12.05 7.15 11.87
N ASN A 66 13.11 7.09 11.04
CA ASN A 66 13.45 8.22 10.17
C ASN A 66 12.44 8.45 9.05
N PHE A 67 11.68 7.42 8.67
CA PHE A 67 10.54 7.58 7.75
C PHE A 67 9.42 8.42 8.37
N ASP A 68 9.24 8.37 9.68
CA ASP A 68 8.21 9.18 10.34
C ASP A 68 8.49 10.69 10.18
N ALA A 69 9.75 11.08 10.11
CA ALA A 69 10.12 12.46 9.83
C ALA A 69 9.69 12.89 8.41
N LEU A 70 9.89 12.04 7.40
CA LEU A 70 9.40 12.30 6.04
C LEU A 70 7.87 12.36 5.99
N TYR A 71 7.21 11.43 6.68
CA TYR A 71 5.76 11.39 6.78
C TYR A 71 5.18 12.66 7.42
N SER A 72 5.85 13.26 8.41
CA SER A 72 5.36 14.43 9.14
C SER A 72 5.19 15.67 8.25
N TYR A 73 5.91 15.75 7.13
CA TYR A 73 5.81 16.87 6.18
C TYR A 73 4.48 16.93 5.43
N ASN A 74 3.90 15.80 5.08
CA ASN A 74 2.69 15.77 4.23
C ASN A 74 1.65 14.74 4.67
N ALA A 75 1.85 14.07 5.78
CA ALA A 75 0.96 13.05 6.35
C ALA A 75 0.47 11.99 5.32
N ALA A 76 1.28 11.70 4.29
CA ALA A 76 0.99 10.72 3.25
C ALA A 76 2.16 9.74 3.08
N GLU A 77 1.89 8.44 3.23
CA GLU A 77 2.92 7.40 3.12
C GLU A 77 3.53 7.34 1.70
N SER A 78 2.70 7.51 0.67
CA SER A 78 3.14 7.53 -0.72
C SER A 78 4.09 8.69 -1.03
N TYR A 79 3.83 9.87 -0.47
CA TYR A 79 4.71 11.01 -0.58
C TYR A 79 6.04 10.77 0.13
N GLY A 80 6.00 10.29 1.38
CA GLY A 80 7.20 9.94 2.14
C GLY A 80 8.06 8.90 1.41
N LEU A 81 7.45 7.86 0.85
CA LEU A 81 8.16 6.84 0.05
C LEU A 81 8.77 7.43 -1.23
N ALA A 82 8.04 8.27 -1.94
CA ALA A 82 8.57 8.91 -3.16
C ALA A 82 9.81 9.75 -2.88
N ILE A 83 9.79 10.58 -1.84
CA ILE A 83 10.95 11.39 -1.42
C ILE A 83 12.11 10.50 -0.97
N ALA A 84 11.84 9.47 -0.18
CA ALA A 84 12.84 8.54 0.34
C ALA A 84 13.57 7.80 -0.80
N VAL A 85 12.83 7.22 -1.73
CA VAL A 85 13.38 6.52 -2.90
C VAL A 85 14.12 7.47 -3.83
N LEU A 86 13.58 8.68 -4.05
CA LEU A 86 14.26 9.69 -4.86
C LEU A 86 15.61 10.08 -4.24
N SER A 87 15.65 10.30 -2.93
CA SER A 87 16.90 10.62 -2.21
C SER A 87 17.95 9.51 -2.37
N ASP A 88 17.54 8.25 -2.28
CA ASP A 88 18.46 7.12 -2.48
C ASP A 88 18.99 7.07 -3.93
N ARG A 89 18.11 7.28 -4.91
CA ARG A 89 18.51 7.34 -6.33
C ARG A 89 19.51 8.47 -6.63
N MET A 90 19.32 9.63 -6.03
CA MET A 90 20.26 10.76 -6.16
C MET A 90 21.64 10.44 -5.58
N ARG A 91 21.73 9.49 -4.65
CA ARG A 91 22.99 8.98 -4.09
C ARG A 91 23.54 7.76 -4.84
N GLY A 92 22.99 7.43 -6.00
CA GLY A 92 23.40 6.26 -6.80
C GLY A 92 22.78 4.94 -6.33
N GLY A 93 21.82 4.97 -5.41
CA GLY A 93 21.10 3.78 -5.00
C GLY A 93 20.13 3.25 -6.07
N PRO A 94 19.72 1.98 -5.99
CA PRO A 94 18.73 1.40 -6.88
C PRO A 94 17.37 2.09 -6.70
N GLY A 95 16.57 2.10 -7.75
CA GLY A 95 15.14 2.42 -7.66
C GLY A 95 14.37 1.27 -7.01
N VAL A 96 13.05 1.36 -7.00
CA VAL A 96 12.17 0.26 -6.60
C VAL A 96 12.38 -0.90 -7.59
N GLN A 97 12.67 -2.09 -7.07
CA GLN A 97 13.02 -3.26 -7.86
C GLN A 97 11.81 -4.19 -8.08
N ALA A 98 10.93 -4.31 -7.10
CA ALA A 98 9.71 -5.09 -7.27
C ALA A 98 8.76 -4.41 -8.26
N ALA A 99 8.08 -5.22 -9.06
CA ALA A 99 7.10 -4.71 -10.02
C ALA A 99 5.88 -4.11 -9.31
N TRP A 100 5.42 -2.95 -9.77
CA TRP A 100 4.12 -2.42 -9.39
C TRP A 100 3.02 -3.19 -10.11
N PRO A 101 1.89 -3.51 -9.46
CA PRO A 101 0.77 -4.12 -10.14
C PRO A 101 0.20 -3.15 -11.19
N THR A 102 0.40 -3.47 -12.45
CA THR A 102 -0.02 -2.64 -13.61
C THR A 102 -1.34 -3.10 -14.21
N ASP A 103 -1.84 -4.25 -13.81
CA ASP A 103 -3.10 -4.84 -14.27
C ASP A 103 -4.35 -4.21 -13.64
N ASP A 104 -4.16 -3.34 -12.64
CA ASP A 104 -5.21 -2.58 -11.97
C ASP A 104 -4.81 -1.11 -11.88
N PRO A 105 -4.99 -0.31 -12.95
CA PRO A 105 -4.52 1.07 -13.01
C PRO A 105 -5.20 1.95 -11.95
N PRO A 106 -4.47 2.95 -11.40
CA PRO A 106 -5.04 3.90 -10.47
C PRO A 106 -6.11 4.75 -11.16
N LEU A 107 -7.13 5.12 -10.40
CA LEU A 107 -8.20 5.98 -10.89
C LEU A 107 -7.84 7.46 -10.75
N SER A 108 -8.20 8.25 -11.75
CA SER A 108 -8.22 9.71 -11.65
C SER A 108 -9.25 10.18 -10.61
N ARG A 109 -9.21 11.44 -10.21
CA ARG A 109 -10.22 11.99 -9.28
C ARG A 109 -11.64 11.87 -9.84
N ALA A 110 -11.82 12.13 -11.12
CA ALA A 110 -13.13 12.00 -11.78
C ALA A 110 -13.62 10.54 -11.76
N GLN A 111 -12.76 9.58 -12.05
CA GLN A 111 -13.09 8.16 -12.00
C GLN A 111 -13.37 7.67 -10.56
N ARG A 112 -12.69 8.20 -9.55
CA ARG A 112 -13.00 7.89 -8.14
C ARG A 112 -14.36 8.44 -7.73
N ARG A 113 -14.72 9.63 -8.21
CA ARG A 113 -16.05 10.20 -8.01
C ARG A 113 -17.12 9.33 -8.67
N GLU A 114 -16.90 8.90 -9.90
CA GLU A 114 -17.79 7.97 -10.61
C GLU A 114 -17.94 6.64 -9.85
N LEU A 115 -16.82 6.07 -9.35
CA LEU A 115 -16.83 4.88 -8.51
C LEU A 115 -17.73 5.06 -7.27
N GLN A 116 -17.59 6.17 -6.57
CA GLN A 116 -18.43 6.49 -5.41
C GLN A 116 -19.91 6.61 -5.78
N GLN A 117 -20.22 7.24 -6.91
CA GLN A 117 -21.60 7.34 -7.41
C GLN A 117 -22.19 5.95 -7.72
N LEU A 118 -21.42 5.07 -8.36
CA LEU A 118 -21.85 3.71 -8.65
C LEU A 118 -22.06 2.87 -7.40
N LEU A 119 -21.21 3.04 -6.38
CA LEU A 119 -21.37 2.39 -5.08
C LEU A 119 -22.61 2.89 -4.34
N ALA A 120 -22.82 4.21 -4.30
CA ALA A 120 -24.00 4.84 -3.70
C ALA A 120 -25.31 4.37 -4.37
N ALA A 121 -25.32 4.29 -5.71
CA ALA A 121 -26.47 3.79 -6.47
C ALA A 121 -26.81 2.31 -6.15
N ARG A 122 -25.85 1.55 -5.60
CA ARG A 122 -26.06 0.18 -5.11
C ARG A 122 -26.38 0.09 -3.62
N GLY A 123 -26.60 1.22 -2.96
CA GLY A 123 -26.97 1.30 -1.56
C GLY A 123 -25.81 1.29 -0.56
N TYR A 124 -24.56 1.43 -1.01
CA TYR A 124 -23.42 1.54 -0.10
C TYR A 124 -23.29 2.96 0.43
N ASP A 125 -23.08 3.10 1.75
CA ASP A 125 -22.74 4.40 2.34
C ASP A 125 -21.26 4.73 2.04
N VAL A 126 -21.05 5.61 1.10
CA VAL A 126 -19.72 6.10 0.73
C VAL A 126 -19.51 7.58 1.08
N GLY A 127 -20.50 8.20 1.70
CA GLY A 127 -20.53 9.64 1.92
C GLY A 127 -20.75 10.42 0.62
N GLU A 128 -20.28 11.67 0.58
CA GLU A 128 -20.38 12.51 -0.61
C GLU A 128 -19.40 12.03 -1.70
N PRO A 129 -19.85 11.86 -2.96
CA PRO A 129 -19.00 11.49 -4.07
C PRO A 129 -18.10 12.65 -4.53
N ASP A 130 -17.04 12.93 -3.80
CA ASP A 130 -16.12 14.05 -4.03
C ASP A 130 -14.79 13.62 -4.70
N GLY A 131 -14.62 12.32 -4.93
CA GLY A 131 -13.40 11.71 -5.46
C GLY A 131 -12.28 11.53 -4.43
N LYS A 132 -12.54 11.82 -3.14
CA LYS A 132 -11.66 11.48 -2.03
C LYS A 132 -12.10 10.16 -1.42
N VAL A 133 -11.20 9.19 -1.37
CA VAL A 133 -11.53 7.84 -0.89
C VAL A 133 -11.27 7.74 0.60
N GLY A 134 -12.33 7.83 1.38
CA GLY A 134 -12.34 7.61 2.83
C GLY A 134 -12.55 6.14 3.21
N GLN A 135 -12.66 5.86 4.51
CA GLN A 135 -12.83 4.51 5.03
C GLN A 135 -14.12 3.85 4.53
N LYS A 136 -15.25 4.56 4.54
CA LYS A 136 -16.54 4.05 4.05
C LYS A 136 -16.47 3.57 2.59
N THR A 137 -15.81 4.34 1.72
CA THR A 137 -15.59 3.95 0.33
C THR A 137 -14.72 2.70 0.22
N ARG A 138 -13.65 2.60 1.03
CA ARG A 138 -12.77 1.42 1.05
C ARG A 138 -13.49 0.17 1.50
N ASP A 139 -14.34 0.27 2.50
CA ASP A 139 -15.12 -0.87 3.01
C ASP A 139 -16.16 -1.33 1.98
N ALA A 140 -16.83 -0.41 1.31
CA ALA A 140 -17.71 -0.72 0.18
C ALA A 140 -16.96 -1.42 -0.97
N ILE A 141 -15.76 -0.95 -1.32
CA ILE A 141 -14.91 -1.58 -2.34
C ILE A 141 -14.56 -3.02 -1.93
N LYS A 142 -14.15 -3.27 -0.68
CA LYS A 142 -13.86 -4.62 -0.19
C LYS A 142 -15.06 -5.56 -0.33
N THR A 143 -16.27 -5.07 -0.06
CA THR A 143 -17.49 -5.84 -0.23
C THR A 143 -17.71 -6.22 -1.70
N ILE A 144 -17.53 -5.27 -2.63
CA ILE A 144 -17.62 -5.54 -4.07
C ILE A 144 -16.54 -6.51 -4.52
N GLU A 145 -15.29 -6.31 -4.11
CA GLU A 145 -14.18 -7.20 -4.42
C GLU A 145 -14.50 -8.66 -4.00
N SER A 146 -15.06 -8.83 -2.80
CA SER A 146 -15.50 -10.15 -2.32
C SER A 146 -16.59 -10.76 -3.21
N GLN A 147 -17.59 -9.96 -3.60
CA GLN A 147 -18.73 -10.43 -4.42
C GLN A 147 -18.30 -10.84 -5.84
N ILE A 148 -17.25 -10.25 -6.37
CA ILE A 148 -16.73 -10.58 -7.71
C ILE A 148 -15.53 -11.55 -7.67
N GLY A 149 -15.26 -12.16 -6.51
CA GLY A 149 -14.18 -13.12 -6.35
C GLY A 149 -12.77 -12.51 -6.40
N MET A 150 -12.65 -11.21 -6.19
CA MET A 150 -11.36 -10.53 -6.08
C MET A 150 -10.88 -10.50 -4.63
N ARG A 151 -9.57 -10.37 -4.48
CA ARG A 151 -8.96 -10.14 -3.18
C ARG A 151 -9.44 -8.81 -2.59
N GLN A 152 -9.86 -8.81 -1.32
CA GLN A 152 -10.34 -7.64 -0.61
C GLN A 152 -9.18 -6.68 -0.27
N THR A 153 -8.92 -5.72 -1.13
CA THR A 153 -7.89 -4.70 -0.93
C THR A 153 -8.44 -3.37 -0.44
N GLY A 154 -9.68 -3.07 -0.78
CA GLY A 154 -10.30 -1.76 -0.55
C GLY A 154 -9.68 -0.66 -1.41
N ARG A 155 -8.93 -1.02 -2.45
CA ARG A 155 -8.26 -0.08 -3.34
C ARG A 155 -9.21 0.39 -4.43
N PRO A 156 -9.33 1.71 -4.66
CA PRO A 156 -10.08 2.25 -5.79
C PRO A 156 -9.28 2.05 -7.08
N GLY A 157 -9.41 0.88 -7.69
CA GLY A 157 -8.71 0.48 -8.90
C GLY A 157 -9.62 0.40 -10.11
N GLY A 158 -8.99 0.32 -11.29
CA GLY A 158 -9.70 0.19 -12.58
C GLY A 158 -10.56 -1.05 -12.66
N LYS A 159 -10.11 -2.17 -12.09
CA LYS A 159 -10.86 -3.44 -12.08
C LYS A 159 -12.21 -3.34 -11.37
N VAL A 160 -12.23 -2.71 -10.19
CA VAL A 160 -13.48 -2.52 -9.43
C VAL A 160 -14.41 -1.58 -10.18
N LEU A 161 -13.90 -0.49 -10.77
CA LEU A 161 -14.69 0.43 -11.56
C LEU A 161 -15.32 -0.28 -12.76
N GLN A 162 -14.56 -1.08 -13.50
CA GLN A 162 -15.07 -1.85 -14.64
C GLN A 162 -16.14 -2.87 -14.21
N ALA A 163 -15.93 -3.57 -13.11
CA ALA A 163 -16.91 -4.51 -12.58
C ALA A 163 -18.24 -3.83 -12.20
N LEU A 164 -18.17 -2.60 -11.69
CA LEU A 164 -19.37 -1.82 -11.37
C LEU A 164 -20.08 -1.26 -12.62
N LYS A 165 -19.35 -0.98 -13.70
CA LYS A 165 -19.93 -0.54 -14.98
C LYS A 165 -20.58 -1.68 -15.77
N GLY A 166 -20.08 -2.90 -15.65
CA GLY A 166 -20.54 -4.05 -16.41
C GLY A 166 -21.76 -4.78 -15.85
N ARG A 167 -22.40 -4.27 -14.79
CA ARG A 167 -23.59 -4.87 -14.15
C ARG A 167 -24.76 -3.93 -14.09
#